data_fa17947b92107488c4bf6ebb8a354eec
#
_entry.id   fa17947b92107488c4bf6ebb8a354eec
#
_cell.length_a   1.000
_cell.length_b   1.000
_cell.length_c   1.000
_cell.angle_alpha   90.00
_cell.angle_beta   90.00
_cell.angle_gamma   90.00
#
_symmetry.space_group_name_H-M   'P 1'
#
loop_
_entity.id
_entity.type
_entity.pdbx_description
1 polymer ?
#
loop_
_entity_poly.entity_id
_entity_poly.type
_entity_poly.pdbx_seq_one_letter_code
_entity_poly.pdbx_strand_id
1 'polypeptide(L)'
;MKVKLVKKHDELSKKFLTSIDNAKEFLDLYLDKRVIAKCDIQSLSIEPCSYIDNQLRTRYSDVVYKLDLKDKSSCVYTYILVEHQSSSEKLMPLRILKYQLEIIQAHIDKYKIDDKLPLVVPLVFYNGSDSPYPYSTSIYDLFADNELIHVVGLGDFGLIDLTVMPEDTILKHKQLALLEMCLKHIHARDFNEIRDYLISALIIAHDNDLTKDKFDGFLSYVINAREGSEVLPFFKEVIINISEYEEDIMTYAEELKQEGRREGRHEGILEGRQEGRQEGRQEGMLEGRQEMVREMLKAGVDVSLIEKVSHLNKKEIEAIKKSIH
;
A
#
# COMPACT_ATOMS: atom_id res chain seq x y z
N MET A 1 5.81 -6.45 -5.55
CA MET A 1 5.99 -5.13 -4.93
C MET A 1 4.69 -4.33 -4.81
N LYS A 2 3.99 -3.94 -5.89
CA LYS A 2 2.73 -3.13 -5.80
C LYS A 2 1.66 -3.68 -4.83
N VAL A 3 1.37 -4.98 -4.81
CA VAL A 3 0.33 -5.57 -3.92
C VAL A 3 0.71 -5.48 -2.44
N LYS A 4 1.99 -5.65 -2.10
CA LYS A 4 2.48 -5.54 -0.70
C LYS A 4 2.37 -4.09 -0.19
N LEU A 5 2.60 -3.11 -1.07
CA LEU A 5 2.51 -1.69 -0.75
C LEU A 5 1.05 -1.27 -0.47
N VAL A 6 0.10 -1.62 -1.34
CA VAL A 6 -1.34 -1.34 -1.15
C VAL A 6 -1.81 -1.86 0.21
N LYS A 7 -1.43 -3.10 0.58
CA LYS A 7 -1.81 -3.67 1.89
C LYS A 7 -1.26 -2.87 3.08
N LYS A 8 -0.06 -2.28 2.96
CA LYS A 8 0.52 -1.44 4.02
C LYS A 8 -0.17 -0.08 4.16
N HIS A 9 -0.65 0.49 3.06
CA HIS A 9 -1.48 1.70 3.10
C HIS A 9 -2.81 1.45 3.80
N ASP A 10 -3.47 0.33 3.48
CA ASP A 10 -4.70 -0.08 4.14
C ASP A 10 -4.51 -0.24 5.65
N GLU A 11 -3.40 -0.86 6.07
CA GLU A 11 -3.05 -1.04 7.48
C GLU A 11 -2.82 0.31 8.18
N LEU A 12 -2.09 1.24 7.54
CA LEU A 12 -1.84 2.58 8.09
C LEU A 12 -3.14 3.36 8.24
N SER A 13 -3.92 3.46 7.16
CA SER A 13 -5.21 4.17 7.18
C SER A 13 -6.13 3.63 8.27
N LYS A 14 -6.20 2.31 8.41
CA LYS A 14 -6.98 1.66 9.44
C LYS A 14 -6.52 2.04 10.85
N LYS A 15 -5.21 2.03 11.11
CA LYS A 15 -4.67 2.42 12.43
C LYS A 15 -5.07 3.83 12.84
N PHE A 16 -5.03 4.78 11.90
CA PHE A 16 -5.43 6.15 12.16
C PHE A 16 -6.96 6.28 12.29
N LEU A 17 -7.70 5.76 11.34
CA LEU A 17 -9.15 5.95 11.27
C LEU A 17 -9.92 5.11 12.30
N THR A 18 -9.34 4.08 12.92
CA THR A 18 -10.00 3.32 14.00
C THR A 18 -9.69 3.83 15.41
N SER A 19 -8.98 4.95 15.56
CA SER A 19 -8.82 5.64 16.84
C SER A 19 -9.98 6.61 17.07
N ILE A 20 -10.61 6.59 18.24
CA ILE A 20 -11.75 7.49 18.58
C ILE A 20 -11.36 8.96 18.48
N ASP A 21 -10.16 9.34 18.92
CA ASP A 21 -9.72 10.74 18.88
C ASP A 21 -9.51 11.22 17.44
N ASN A 22 -8.88 10.38 16.60
CA ASN A 22 -8.74 10.69 15.17
C ASN A 22 -10.08 10.67 14.45
N ALA A 23 -11.01 9.79 14.84
CA ALA A 23 -12.36 9.77 14.29
C ALA A 23 -13.12 11.07 14.60
N LYS A 24 -12.98 11.60 15.83
CA LYS A 24 -13.55 12.91 16.19
C LYS A 24 -12.97 14.05 15.36
N GLU A 25 -11.63 14.07 15.22
CA GLU A 25 -10.94 15.04 14.38
C GLU A 25 -11.37 14.94 12.92
N PHE A 26 -11.41 13.73 12.37
CA PHE A 26 -11.85 13.47 11.00
C PHE A 26 -13.27 13.95 10.75
N LEU A 27 -14.20 13.67 11.66
CA LEU A 27 -15.58 14.11 11.56
C LEU A 27 -15.69 15.63 11.67
N ASP A 28 -14.90 16.26 12.53
CA ASP A 28 -14.90 17.73 12.64
C ASP A 28 -14.33 18.41 11.38
N LEU A 29 -13.36 17.81 10.72
CA LEU A 29 -12.77 18.35 9.48
C LEU A 29 -13.69 18.16 8.26
N TYR A 30 -14.27 17.00 8.08
CA TYR A 30 -14.84 16.58 6.81
C TYR A 30 -16.35 16.35 6.81
N LEU A 31 -16.99 16.13 7.97
CA LEU A 31 -18.43 16.01 8.03
C LEU A 31 -19.10 17.38 7.95
N ASP A 32 -20.22 17.49 7.20
CA ASP A 32 -20.99 18.71 7.11
C ASP A 32 -21.36 19.22 8.52
N LYS A 33 -21.05 20.48 8.79
CA LYS A 33 -21.28 21.11 10.10
C LYS A 33 -22.74 21.07 10.55
N ARG A 34 -23.69 21.04 9.61
CA ARG A 34 -25.12 20.88 9.90
C ARG A 34 -25.46 19.49 10.42
N VAL A 35 -24.75 18.47 9.94
CA VAL A 35 -24.89 17.08 10.41
C VAL A 35 -24.28 16.94 11.80
N ILE A 36 -23.00 17.33 11.96
CA ILE A 36 -22.31 17.19 13.25
C ILE A 36 -22.98 17.99 14.39
N ALA A 37 -23.56 19.15 14.07
CA ALA A 37 -24.28 19.96 15.04
C ALA A 37 -25.50 19.25 15.66
N LYS A 38 -26.08 18.28 14.94
CA LYS A 38 -27.20 17.46 15.41
C LYS A 38 -26.78 16.17 16.10
N CYS A 39 -25.52 15.77 15.98
CA CYS A 39 -24.99 14.53 16.55
C CYS A 39 -24.46 14.74 17.97
N ASP A 40 -24.57 13.71 18.79
CA ASP A 40 -23.86 13.63 20.07
C ASP A 40 -22.47 13.01 19.83
N ILE A 41 -21.43 13.83 19.82
CA ILE A 41 -20.05 13.40 19.57
C ILE A 41 -19.51 12.43 20.65
N GLN A 42 -20.11 12.43 21.84
CA GLN A 42 -19.72 11.51 22.92
C GLN A 42 -20.26 10.09 22.67
N SER A 43 -21.27 9.94 21.83
CA SER A 43 -21.82 8.64 21.43
C SER A 43 -21.01 7.96 20.32
N LEU A 44 -19.93 8.61 19.83
CA LEU A 44 -19.12 8.10 18.71
C LEU A 44 -18.63 6.68 18.98
N SER A 45 -18.98 5.78 18.10
CA SER A 45 -18.50 4.40 18.07
C SER A 45 -18.04 4.01 16.67
N ILE A 46 -17.14 3.02 16.62
CA ILE A 46 -16.64 2.45 15.37
C ILE A 46 -17.35 1.11 15.18
N GLU A 47 -18.14 1.00 14.11
CA GLU A 47 -18.85 -0.23 13.79
C GLU A 47 -17.97 -1.14 12.91
N PRO A 48 -17.92 -2.46 13.19
CA PRO A 48 -17.17 -3.38 12.36
C PRO A 48 -17.79 -3.51 10.96
N CYS A 49 -17.00 -3.30 9.91
CA CYS A 49 -17.45 -3.46 8.51
C CYS A 49 -17.96 -4.87 8.20
N SER A 50 -17.61 -5.87 9.02
CA SER A 50 -18.09 -7.24 8.89
C SER A 50 -19.61 -7.41 9.14
N TYR A 51 -20.29 -6.40 9.70
CA TYR A 51 -21.75 -6.39 9.83
C TYR A 51 -22.47 -6.07 8.52
N ILE A 52 -21.76 -5.44 7.56
CA ILE A 52 -22.39 -4.82 6.41
C ILE A 52 -22.49 -5.79 5.24
N ASP A 53 -21.43 -6.50 4.89
CA ASP A 53 -21.43 -7.59 3.90
C ASP A 53 -20.15 -8.42 4.00
N ASN A 54 -20.22 -9.69 3.56
CA ASN A 54 -19.07 -10.57 3.38
C ASN A 54 -18.09 -10.06 2.33
N GLN A 55 -18.53 -9.27 1.34
CA GLN A 55 -17.67 -8.64 0.32
C GLN A 55 -16.86 -7.46 0.88
N LEU A 56 -17.40 -6.72 1.85
CA LEU A 56 -16.68 -5.64 2.57
C LEU A 56 -15.59 -6.18 3.50
N ARG A 57 -15.68 -7.45 3.94
CA ARG A 57 -14.61 -8.10 4.72
C ARG A 57 -13.26 -8.15 4.01
N THR A 58 -13.24 -8.07 2.69
CA THR A 58 -12.01 -8.11 1.89
C THR A 58 -11.34 -6.74 1.74
N ARG A 59 -11.99 -5.65 2.15
CA ARG A 59 -11.45 -4.27 2.09
C ARG A 59 -10.99 -3.86 3.49
N TYR A 60 -9.69 -3.84 3.69
CA TYR A 60 -9.05 -3.65 5.00
C TYR A 60 -9.11 -2.22 5.54
N SER A 61 -9.35 -1.22 4.70
CA SER A 61 -9.23 0.21 5.04
C SER A 61 -10.56 0.94 5.26
N ASP A 62 -11.68 0.32 4.91
CA ASP A 62 -12.98 0.97 5.06
C ASP A 62 -13.39 1.02 6.56
N VAL A 63 -13.96 2.15 6.98
CA VAL A 63 -14.35 2.38 8.37
C VAL A 63 -15.77 2.95 8.42
N VAL A 64 -16.55 2.50 9.39
CA VAL A 64 -17.90 3.02 9.66
C VAL A 64 -17.95 3.63 11.06
N TYR A 65 -18.22 4.92 11.13
CA TYR A 65 -18.50 5.59 12.38
C TYR A 65 -20.01 5.69 12.60
N LYS A 66 -20.43 5.52 13.84
CA LYS A 66 -21.81 5.72 14.29
C LYS A 66 -21.86 6.81 15.35
N LEU A 67 -22.80 7.72 15.19
CA LEU A 67 -23.14 8.78 16.15
C LEU A 67 -24.63 8.77 16.37
N ASP A 68 -25.06 8.90 17.63
CA ASP A 68 -26.48 9.11 17.93
C ASP A 68 -26.86 10.58 17.71
N LEU A 69 -28.10 10.82 17.29
CA LEU A 69 -28.65 12.17 17.26
C LEU A 69 -28.89 12.66 18.69
N LYS A 70 -28.71 13.98 18.94
CA LYS A 70 -28.92 14.60 20.26
C LYS A 70 -30.34 14.43 20.78
N ASP A 71 -31.33 14.38 19.89
CA ASP A 71 -32.73 14.11 20.21
C ASP A 71 -33.03 12.61 20.42
N LYS A 72 -32.05 11.75 20.24
CA LYS A 72 -32.15 10.30 20.35
C LYS A 72 -33.19 9.65 19.42
N SER A 73 -33.65 10.35 18.39
CA SER A 73 -34.66 9.87 17.45
C SER A 73 -34.08 8.84 16.46
N SER A 74 -32.77 8.89 16.19
CA SER A 74 -32.07 7.98 15.28
C SER A 74 -30.55 8.17 15.45
N CYS A 75 -29.77 7.62 14.51
CA CYS A 75 -28.32 7.78 14.47
C CYS A 75 -27.84 8.14 13.07
N VAL A 76 -26.59 8.60 12.99
CA VAL A 76 -25.87 8.90 11.75
C VAL A 76 -24.72 7.93 11.62
N TYR A 77 -24.61 7.26 10.48
CA TYR A 77 -23.43 6.54 10.10
C TYR A 77 -22.60 7.37 9.12
N THR A 78 -21.30 7.48 9.38
CA THR A 78 -20.34 8.01 8.41
C THR A 78 -19.53 6.85 7.88
N TYR A 79 -19.74 6.50 6.62
CA TYR A 79 -18.99 5.48 5.92
C TYR A 79 -17.81 6.09 5.20
N ILE A 80 -16.59 5.69 5.57
CA ILE A 80 -15.35 6.17 4.97
C ILE A 80 -14.80 5.06 4.09
N LEU A 81 -14.76 5.33 2.78
CA LEU A 81 -14.08 4.49 1.80
C LEU A 81 -12.69 5.07 1.50
N VAL A 82 -11.65 4.32 1.81
CA VAL A 82 -10.27 4.69 1.43
C VAL A 82 -9.94 4.05 0.09
N GLU A 83 -9.88 4.86 -0.96
CA GLU A 83 -9.64 4.41 -2.34
C GLU A 83 -8.17 4.59 -2.72
N HIS A 84 -7.45 3.46 -2.84
CA HIS A 84 -6.01 3.41 -3.17
C HIS A 84 -5.71 2.94 -4.59
N GLN A 85 -6.72 2.74 -5.43
CA GLN A 85 -6.48 2.15 -6.74
C GLN A 85 -5.75 3.12 -7.68
N SER A 86 -4.83 2.57 -8.45
CA SER A 86 -4.08 3.31 -9.49
C SER A 86 -4.96 3.74 -10.67
N SER A 87 -6.21 3.30 -10.71
CA SER A 87 -7.22 3.73 -11.69
C SER A 87 -8.48 4.13 -10.94
N SER A 88 -8.92 5.37 -11.16
CA SER A 88 -10.18 5.89 -10.64
C SER A 88 -11.38 5.08 -11.18
N GLU A 89 -12.36 4.82 -10.33
CA GLU A 89 -13.54 4.03 -10.68
C GLU A 89 -14.69 4.95 -11.10
N LYS A 90 -15.07 4.88 -12.38
CA LYS A 90 -16.17 5.69 -12.92
C LYS A 90 -17.52 5.40 -12.23
N LEU A 91 -17.75 4.15 -11.80
CA LEU A 91 -18.99 3.73 -11.14
C LEU A 91 -18.93 3.87 -9.61
N MET A 92 -18.01 4.68 -9.07
CA MET A 92 -17.89 4.94 -7.64
C MET A 92 -19.21 5.37 -6.98
N PRO A 93 -19.99 6.29 -7.54
CA PRO A 93 -21.27 6.67 -6.94
C PRO A 93 -22.25 5.51 -6.77
N LEU A 94 -22.31 4.59 -7.74
CA LEU A 94 -23.14 3.39 -7.65
C LEU A 94 -22.65 2.44 -6.53
N ARG A 95 -21.34 2.27 -6.41
CA ARG A 95 -20.74 1.47 -5.33
C ARG A 95 -21.05 2.05 -3.96
N ILE A 96 -20.92 3.35 -3.82
CA ILE A 96 -21.24 4.07 -2.57
C ILE A 96 -22.71 3.91 -2.20
N LEU A 97 -23.63 4.09 -3.15
CA LEU A 97 -25.06 3.90 -2.93
C LEU A 97 -25.37 2.47 -2.45
N LYS A 98 -24.75 1.46 -3.04
CA LYS A 98 -24.88 0.08 -2.57
C LYS A 98 -24.48 -0.07 -1.10
N TYR A 99 -23.35 0.49 -0.69
CA TYR A 99 -22.88 0.41 0.70
C TYR A 99 -23.77 1.20 1.67
N GLN A 100 -24.31 2.35 1.25
CA GLN A 100 -25.29 3.07 2.06
C GLN A 100 -26.53 2.18 2.35
N LEU A 101 -27.04 1.50 1.35
CA LEU A 101 -28.20 0.59 1.51
C LEU A 101 -27.86 -0.61 2.41
N GLU A 102 -26.66 -1.18 2.29
CA GLU A 102 -26.21 -2.29 3.15
C GLU A 102 -26.07 -1.86 4.62
N ILE A 103 -25.54 -0.66 4.89
CA ILE A 103 -25.45 -0.10 6.25
C ILE A 103 -26.86 0.13 6.83
N ILE A 104 -27.77 0.68 6.05
CA ILE A 104 -29.16 0.89 6.46
C ILE A 104 -29.81 -0.46 6.79
N GLN A 105 -29.65 -1.47 5.92
CA GLN A 105 -30.21 -2.79 6.14
C GLN A 105 -29.64 -3.47 7.40
N ALA A 106 -28.31 -3.40 7.58
CA ALA A 106 -27.66 -3.94 8.77
C ALA A 106 -28.17 -3.28 10.06
N HIS A 107 -28.44 -1.96 10.01
CA HIS A 107 -29.04 -1.25 11.13
C HIS A 107 -30.44 -1.75 11.44
N ILE A 108 -31.30 -1.88 10.43
CA ILE A 108 -32.66 -2.44 10.56
C ILE A 108 -32.61 -3.83 11.21
N ASP A 109 -31.75 -4.70 10.70
CA ASP A 109 -31.60 -6.07 11.18
C ASP A 109 -31.12 -6.15 12.62
N LYS A 110 -30.16 -5.27 12.99
CA LYS A 110 -29.59 -5.23 14.35
C LYS A 110 -30.56 -4.71 15.39
N TYR A 111 -31.25 -3.62 15.07
CA TYR A 111 -32.09 -2.90 16.04
C TYR A 111 -33.58 -3.19 15.88
N LYS A 112 -33.98 -3.96 14.86
CA LYS A 112 -35.38 -4.30 14.56
C LYS A 112 -36.27 -3.06 14.41
N ILE A 113 -35.72 -2.03 13.74
CA ILE A 113 -36.40 -0.76 13.53
C ILE A 113 -37.26 -0.84 12.28
N ASP A 114 -38.46 -0.28 12.36
CA ASP A 114 -39.47 -0.27 11.29
C ASP A 114 -40.01 1.13 10.91
N ASP A 115 -39.60 2.18 11.64
CA ASP A 115 -40.20 3.52 11.45
C ASP A 115 -39.21 4.59 10.94
N LYS A 116 -37.94 4.58 11.37
CA LYS A 116 -36.96 5.61 11.00
C LYS A 116 -35.61 5.01 10.63
N LEU A 117 -35.20 5.27 9.43
CA LEU A 117 -33.88 4.83 8.93
C LEU A 117 -32.76 5.73 9.45
N PRO A 118 -31.57 5.19 9.68
CA PRO A 118 -30.40 5.97 10.00
C PRO A 118 -29.99 6.81 8.79
N LEU A 119 -29.39 7.96 9.05
CA LEU A 119 -28.70 8.70 8.00
C LEU A 119 -27.34 8.05 7.74
N VAL A 120 -26.98 7.88 6.47
CA VAL A 120 -25.66 7.39 6.07
C VAL A 120 -24.99 8.45 5.22
N VAL A 121 -23.89 9.02 5.73
CA VAL A 121 -23.08 10.03 5.03
C VAL A 121 -21.82 9.36 4.52
N PRO A 122 -21.70 9.14 3.20
CA PRO A 122 -20.49 8.56 2.63
C PRO A 122 -19.42 9.61 2.41
N LEU A 123 -18.17 9.26 2.69
CA LEU A 123 -16.99 10.04 2.38
C LEU A 123 -15.99 9.14 1.65
N VAL A 124 -15.46 9.61 0.54
CA VAL A 124 -14.38 8.94 -0.21
C VAL A 124 -13.09 9.67 0.03
N PHE A 125 -12.12 8.97 0.61
CA PHE A 125 -10.78 9.46 0.87
C PHE A 125 -9.87 9.02 -0.27
N TYR A 126 -9.71 9.89 -1.27
CA TYR A 126 -9.07 9.55 -2.55
C TYR A 126 -7.60 9.96 -2.57
N ASN A 127 -6.74 9.02 -2.97
CA ASN A 127 -5.31 9.23 -3.20
C ASN A 127 -4.80 8.49 -4.47
N GLY A 128 -5.65 8.39 -5.47
CA GLY A 128 -5.31 7.74 -6.74
C GLY A 128 -4.25 8.47 -7.56
N SER A 129 -3.81 7.83 -8.66
CA SER A 129 -2.80 8.39 -9.58
C SER A 129 -3.31 9.51 -10.47
N ASP A 130 -4.62 9.55 -10.70
CA ASP A 130 -5.24 10.59 -11.52
C ASP A 130 -5.55 11.80 -10.65
N SER A 131 -5.05 12.97 -11.00
CA SER A 131 -5.23 14.20 -10.23
C SER A 131 -5.66 15.35 -11.14
N PRO A 132 -6.75 16.05 -10.79
CA PRO A 132 -7.72 15.79 -9.72
C PRO A 132 -8.54 14.51 -9.98
N TYR A 133 -9.38 14.09 -9.01
CA TYR A 133 -10.34 13.00 -9.21
C TYR A 133 -11.16 13.21 -10.48
N PRO A 134 -11.10 12.28 -11.47
CA PRO A 134 -11.53 12.60 -12.83
C PRO A 134 -13.03 12.39 -13.12
N TYR A 135 -13.79 11.82 -12.15
CA TYR A 135 -15.19 11.49 -12.36
C TYR A 135 -16.12 12.29 -11.46
N SER A 136 -17.39 12.34 -11.84
CA SER A 136 -18.40 12.93 -10.97
C SER A 136 -18.56 12.13 -9.67
N THR A 137 -18.87 12.84 -8.59
CA THR A 137 -19.24 12.27 -7.31
C THR A 137 -20.75 12.02 -7.21
N SER A 138 -21.51 12.51 -8.17
CA SER A 138 -22.95 12.35 -8.22
C SER A 138 -23.36 11.09 -8.97
N ILE A 139 -24.22 10.29 -8.38
CA ILE A 139 -24.84 9.14 -9.05
C ILE A 139 -25.70 9.58 -10.25
N TYR A 140 -26.24 10.79 -10.20
CA TYR A 140 -27.08 11.36 -11.24
C TYR A 140 -26.34 11.47 -12.58
N ASP A 141 -25.06 11.79 -12.56
CA ASP A 141 -24.24 11.94 -13.76
C ASP A 141 -23.87 10.60 -14.44
N LEU A 142 -24.22 9.47 -13.85
CA LEU A 142 -24.05 8.16 -14.47
C LEU A 142 -25.21 7.76 -15.39
N PHE A 143 -26.32 8.47 -15.32
CA PHE A 143 -27.50 8.16 -16.13
C PHE A 143 -27.49 8.92 -17.44
N ALA A 144 -28.04 8.30 -18.48
CA ALA A 144 -28.10 8.87 -19.80
C ALA A 144 -29.04 10.10 -19.86
N ASP A 145 -30.04 10.14 -18.99
CA ASP A 145 -30.97 11.26 -18.84
C ASP A 145 -30.84 11.84 -17.43
N ASN A 146 -30.15 12.97 -17.37
CA ASN A 146 -29.81 13.62 -16.11
C ASN A 146 -31.01 14.37 -15.50
N GLU A 147 -31.96 14.81 -16.30
CA GLU A 147 -33.17 15.48 -15.81
C GLU A 147 -34.12 14.44 -15.20
N LEU A 148 -34.34 13.35 -15.89
CA LEU A 148 -35.24 12.30 -15.45
C LEU A 148 -34.76 11.63 -14.13
N ILE A 149 -33.47 11.39 -13.99
CA ILE A 149 -32.95 10.76 -12.77
C ILE A 149 -33.08 11.65 -11.54
N HIS A 150 -33.02 12.99 -11.68
CA HIS A 150 -33.31 13.91 -10.56
C HIS A 150 -34.74 13.81 -10.06
N VAL A 151 -35.66 13.44 -10.92
CA VAL A 151 -37.05 13.17 -10.54
C VAL A 151 -37.17 11.85 -9.76
N VAL A 152 -36.36 10.85 -10.12
CA VAL A 152 -36.35 9.54 -9.47
C VAL A 152 -35.63 9.57 -8.11
N GLY A 153 -34.60 10.38 -7.98
CA GLY A 153 -33.85 10.63 -6.73
C GLY A 153 -32.88 9.53 -6.33
N LEU A 154 -31.60 9.85 -6.32
CA LEU A 154 -30.50 9.05 -5.76
C LEU A 154 -29.50 9.97 -5.04
N GLY A 155 -28.63 9.45 -4.20
CA GLY A 155 -27.76 10.26 -3.36
C GLY A 155 -26.36 10.55 -3.92
N ASP A 156 -25.78 11.64 -3.48
CA ASP A 156 -24.38 12.03 -3.71
C ASP A 156 -23.48 11.57 -2.58
N PHE A 157 -22.15 11.62 -2.77
CA PHE A 157 -21.17 11.37 -1.71
C PHE A 157 -20.18 12.53 -1.55
N GLY A 158 -19.61 12.67 -0.36
CA GLY A 158 -18.52 13.62 -0.10
C GLY A 158 -17.18 13.08 -0.61
N LEU A 159 -16.43 13.90 -1.33
CA LEU A 159 -15.08 13.59 -1.78
C LEU A 159 -14.05 14.42 -1.01
N ILE A 160 -13.07 13.75 -0.43
CA ILE A 160 -11.85 14.34 0.11
C ILE A 160 -10.74 13.96 -0.87
N ASP A 161 -10.44 14.86 -1.80
CA ASP A 161 -9.41 14.64 -2.81
C ASP A 161 -8.07 15.18 -2.32
N LEU A 162 -7.24 14.29 -1.78
CA LEU A 162 -5.91 14.63 -1.30
C LEU A 162 -4.98 15.05 -2.43
N THR A 163 -5.23 14.65 -3.67
CA THR A 163 -4.34 14.95 -4.80
C THR A 163 -4.27 16.44 -5.11
N VAL A 164 -5.35 17.18 -4.84
CA VAL A 164 -5.45 18.63 -5.07
C VAL A 164 -5.41 19.46 -3.79
N MET A 165 -5.44 18.83 -2.60
CA MET A 165 -5.39 19.54 -1.32
C MET A 165 -3.97 20.09 -1.09
N PRO A 166 -3.79 21.41 -0.84
CA PRO A 166 -2.47 21.97 -0.57
C PRO A 166 -1.84 21.38 0.70
N GLU A 167 -0.53 21.15 0.69
CA GLU A 167 0.23 20.64 1.83
C GLU A 167 0.05 21.51 3.08
N ASP A 168 0.09 22.83 2.92
CA ASP A 168 -0.16 23.80 4.02
C ASP A 168 -1.55 23.66 4.66
N THR A 169 -2.51 23.12 3.91
CA THR A 169 -3.84 22.81 4.45
C THR A 169 -3.79 21.53 5.25
N ILE A 170 -3.17 20.49 4.71
CA ILE A 170 -2.97 19.19 5.38
C ILE A 170 -2.24 19.38 6.71
N LEU A 171 -1.18 20.19 6.75
CA LEU A 171 -0.40 20.46 7.96
C LEU A 171 -1.19 21.11 9.10
N LYS A 172 -2.40 21.59 8.85
CA LYS A 172 -3.32 22.10 9.90
C LYS A 172 -4.16 21.00 10.56
N HIS A 173 -4.11 19.78 10.06
CA HIS A 173 -4.99 18.67 10.45
C HIS A 173 -4.39 17.77 11.54
N LYS A 174 -3.67 18.33 12.52
CA LYS A 174 -3.15 17.62 13.71
C LYS A 174 -2.57 16.22 13.38
N GLN A 175 -3.04 15.16 14.05
CA GLN A 175 -2.56 13.79 13.79
C GLN A 175 -2.93 13.29 12.39
N LEU A 176 -4.05 13.73 11.80
CA LEU A 176 -4.45 13.34 10.46
C LEU A 176 -3.48 13.86 9.39
N ALA A 177 -2.78 14.97 9.64
CA ALA A 177 -1.78 15.50 8.73
C ALA A 177 -0.76 14.44 8.30
N LEU A 178 -0.32 13.59 9.24
CA LEU A 178 0.64 12.52 8.94
C LEU A 178 0.06 11.47 8.00
N LEU A 179 -1.16 11.01 8.23
CA LEU A 179 -1.84 10.07 7.35
C LEU A 179 -2.08 10.66 5.97
N GLU A 180 -2.65 11.86 5.91
CA GLU A 180 -3.00 12.54 4.66
C GLU A 180 -1.77 12.84 3.81
N MET A 181 -0.66 13.25 4.44
CA MET A 181 0.61 13.49 3.76
C MET A 181 1.20 12.21 3.18
N CYS A 182 1.18 11.10 3.95
CA CYS A 182 1.59 9.79 3.45
C CYS A 182 0.76 9.34 2.25
N LEU A 183 -0.57 9.50 2.31
CA LEU A 183 -1.48 9.08 1.25
C LEU A 183 -1.37 9.98 0.01
N LYS A 184 -1.26 11.30 0.17
CA LYS A 184 -1.09 12.25 -0.94
C LYS A 184 0.15 11.92 -1.77
N HIS A 185 1.27 11.64 -1.11
CA HIS A 185 2.56 11.46 -1.76
C HIS A 185 2.96 9.99 -2.00
N ILE A 186 1.99 9.07 -1.94
CA ILE A 186 2.22 7.64 -2.18
C ILE A 186 2.87 7.33 -3.53
N HIS A 187 2.56 8.13 -4.55
CA HIS A 187 3.05 7.97 -5.91
C HIS A 187 4.25 8.87 -6.24
N ALA A 188 4.75 9.66 -5.28
CA ALA A 188 5.92 10.50 -5.49
C ALA A 188 7.13 9.65 -5.90
N ARG A 189 7.81 10.04 -6.96
CA ARG A 189 9.00 9.32 -7.47
C ARG A 189 10.27 9.67 -6.68
N ASP A 190 10.38 10.92 -6.24
CA ASP A 190 11.51 11.41 -5.44
C ASP A 190 11.06 11.61 -4.00
N PHE A 191 11.70 10.89 -3.08
CA PHE A 191 11.41 10.99 -1.66
C PHE A 191 11.90 12.34 -1.08
N ASN A 192 12.95 12.93 -1.65
CA ASN A 192 13.48 14.18 -1.16
C ASN A 192 12.50 15.35 -1.35
N GLU A 193 11.64 15.30 -2.38
CA GLU A 193 10.62 16.33 -2.61
C GLU A 193 9.54 16.36 -1.53
N ILE A 194 9.28 15.22 -0.86
CA ILE A 194 8.22 15.07 0.13
C ILE A 194 8.72 14.95 1.57
N ARG A 195 10.02 14.75 1.75
CA ARG A 195 10.65 14.48 3.05
C ARG A 195 10.31 15.55 4.08
N ASP A 196 10.45 16.80 3.73
CA ASP A 196 10.23 17.93 4.63
C ASP A 196 8.76 18.04 5.06
N TYR A 197 7.83 17.72 4.16
CA TYR A 197 6.40 17.65 4.47
C TYR A 197 6.08 16.50 5.42
N LEU A 198 6.69 15.32 5.22
CA LEU A 198 6.50 14.17 6.10
C LEU A 198 7.05 14.44 7.51
N ILE A 199 8.21 15.09 7.62
CA ILE A 199 8.79 15.48 8.90
C ILE A 199 7.89 16.51 9.60
N SER A 200 7.43 17.52 8.88
CA SER A 200 6.52 18.55 9.43
C SER A 200 5.21 17.91 9.92
N ALA A 201 4.64 17.02 9.14
CA ALA A 201 3.41 16.31 9.52
C ALA A 201 3.63 15.39 10.73
N LEU A 202 4.79 14.74 10.84
CA LEU A 202 5.13 13.90 11.98
C LEU A 202 5.30 14.74 13.26
N ILE A 203 5.98 15.89 13.20
CA ILE A 203 6.13 16.81 14.33
C ILE A 203 4.75 17.27 14.81
N ILE A 204 3.88 17.70 13.88
CA ILE A 204 2.51 18.13 14.21
C ILE A 204 1.72 16.98 14.85
N ALA A 205 1.83 15.76 14.31
CA ALA A 205 1.14 14.62 14.87
C ALA A 205 1.66 14.27 16.28
N HIS A 206 2.97 14.34 16.50
CA HIS A 206 3.62 14.15 17.82
C HIS A 206 3.11 15.18 18.83
N ASP A 207 3.10 16.47 18.48
CA ASP A 207 2.61 17.57 19.33
C ASP A 207 1.11 17.46 19.66
N ASN A 208 0.39 16.57 18.97
CA ASN A 208 -1.01 16.26 19.21
C ASN A 208 -1.22 14.81 19.67
N ASP A 209 -0.33 14.29 20.52
CA ASP A 209 -0.42 13.00 21.21
C ASP A 209 -0.42 11.79 20.25
N LEU A 210 0.48 11.76 19.24
CA LEU A 210 0.66 10.60 18.37
C LEU A 210 1.04 9.36 19.19
N THR A 211 0.20 8.32 19.15
CA THR A 211 0.48 7.09 19.88
C THR A 211 1.60 6.28 19.23
N LYS A 212 2.32 5.49 20.04
CA LYS A 212 3.39 4.60 19.57
C LYS A 212 2.91 3.67 18.43
N ASP A 213 1.73 3.09 18.54
CA ASP A 213 1.19 2.19 17.50
C ASP A 213 1.01 2.88 16.13
N LYS A 214 0.61 4.15 16.11
CA LYS A 214 0.51 4.95 14.89
C LYS A 214 1.88 5.31 14.33
N PHE A 215 2.81 5.66 15.22
CA PHE A 215 4.19 5.93 14.84
C PHE A 215 4.87 4.69 14.24
N ASP A 216 4.74 3.52 14.86
CA ASP A 216 5.23 2.25 14.32
C ASP A 216 4.61 1.94 12.94
N GLY A 217 3.31 2.22 12.78
CA GLY A 217 2.62 2.12 11.50
C GLY A 217 3.22 3.04 10.44
N PHE A 218 3.54 4.27 10.79
CA PHE A 218 4.20 5.23 9.91
C PHE A 218 5.62 4.78 9.53
N LEU A 219 6.45 4.35 10.49
CA LEU A 219 7.80 3.83 10.21
C LEU A 219 7.75 2.64 9.26
N SER A 220 6.86 1.69 9.54
CA SER A 220 6.64 0.53 8.68
C SER A 220 6.21 0.93 7.27
N TYR A 221 5.39 1.99 7.15
CA TYR A 221 4.99 2.54 5.86
C TYR A 221 6.19 3.09 5.09
N VAL A 222 7.00 3.97 5.69
CA VAL A 222 8.18 4.60 5.06
C VAL A 222 9.18 3.54 4.59
N ILE A 223 9.51 2.58 5.43
CA ILE A 223 10.46 1.49 5.12
C ILE A 223 9.99 0.65 3.92
N ASN A 224 8.69 0.34 3.85
CA ASN A 224 8.17 -0.50 2.76
C ASN A 224 7.88 0.28 1.47
N ALA A 225 7.77 1.60 1.55
CA ALA A 225 7.50 2.45 0.40
C ALA A 225 8.77 2.91 -0.32
N ARG A 226 9.96 2.85 0.33
CA ARG A 226 11.19 3.50 -0.12
C ARG A 226 12.39 2.57 -0.04
N GLU A 227 13.44 2.91 -0.79
CA GLU A 227 14.73 2.23 -0.71
C GLU A 227 15.47 2.62 0.57
N GLY A 228 16.24 1.70 1.14
CA GLY A 228 16.96 1.92 2.40
C GLY A 228 17.96 3.09 2.36
N SER A 229 18.48 3.43 1.18
CA SER A 229 19.36 4.60 0.97
C SER A 229 18.66 5.93 1.23
N GLU A 230 17.35 6.02 1.00
CA GLU A 230 16.54 7.23 1.24
C GLU A 230 16.00 7.25 2.68
N VAL A 231 15.71 6.10 3.26
CA VAL A 231 15.09 5.95 4.59
C VAL A 231 16.06 6.34 5.73
N LEU A 232 17.32 5.94 5.65
CA LEU A 232 18.28 6.21 6.71
C LEU A 232 18.56 7.70 6.96
N PRO A 233 18.75 8.55 5.93
CA PRO A 233 18.85 10.00 6.13
C PRO A 233 17.60 10.61 6.75
N PHE A 234 16.43 10.17 6.32
CA PHE A 234 15.14 10.58 6.86
C PHE A 234 15.01 10.26 8.37
N PHE A 235 15.37 9.06 8.77
CA PHE A 235 15.33 8.65 10.18
C PHE A 235 16.25 9.50 11.08
N LYS A 236 17.45 9.86 10.59
CA LYS A 236 18.35 10.77 11.32
C LYS A 236 17.69 12.13 11.55
N GLU A 237 17.00 12.64 10.57
CA GLU A 237 16.33 13.93 10.67
C GLU A 237 15.11 13.87 11.60
N VAL A 238 14.37 12.76 11.61
CA VAL A 238 13.31 12.52 12.60
C VAL A 238 13.86 12.54 14.02
N ILE A 239 14.97 11.84 14.30
CA ILE A 239 15.61 11.81 15.62
C ILE A 239 16.05 13.21 16.06
N ILE A 240 16.60 14.02 15.15
CA ILE A 240 17.02 15.41 15.46
C ILE A 240 15.81 16.25 15.90
N ASN A 241 14.65 16.06 15.27
CA ASN A 241 13.45 16.85 15.56
C ASN A 241 12.64 16.28 16.74
N ILE A 242 12.62 14.95 16.91
CA ILE A 242 11.82 14.27 17.94
C ILE A 242 12.68 13.17 18.56
N SER A 243 13.49 13.51 19.56
CA SER A 243 14.42 12.57 20.20
C SER A 243 13.72 11.42 20.96
N GLU A 244 12.43 11.58 21.30
CA GLU A 244 11.63 10.53 21.95
C GLU A 244 11.54 9.25 21.12
N TYR A 245 11.63 9.36 19.78
CA TYR A 245 11.59 8.22 18.88
C TYR A 245 12.93 7.58 18.52
N GLU A 246 14.03 8.02 19.15
CA GLU A 246 15.38 7.55 18.83
C GLU A 246 15.51 6.03 19.00
N GLU A 247 15.06 5.48 20.13
CA GLU A 247 15.16 4.03 20.43
C GLU A 247 14.34 3.19 19.42
N ASP A 248 13.13 3.63 19.12
CA ASP A 248 12.25 2.94 18.17
C ASP A 248 12.85 2.97 16.76
N ILE A 249 13.34 4.11 16.30
CA ILE A 249 13.97 4.27 14.98
C ILE A 249 15.25 3.45 14.87
N MET A 250 16.09 3.42 15.93
CA MET A 250 17.31 2.61 15.95
C MET A 250 17.01 1.13 15.84
N THR A 251 15.95 0.66 16.49
CA THR A 251 15.48 -0.73 16.40
C THR A 251 15.07 -1.07 14.94
N TYR A 252 14.25 -0.25 14.33
CA TYR A 252 13.84 -0.43 12.93
C TYR A 252 15.02 -0.34 11.95
N ALA A 253 15.97 0.58 12.18
CA ALA A 253 17.17 0.70 11.36
C ALA A 253 18.05 -0.56 11.41
N GLU A 254 18.18 -1.20 12.59
CA GLU A 254 18.92 -2.45 12.72
C GLU A 254 18.17 -3.63 12.05
N GLU A 255 16.86 -3.70 12.18
CA GLU A 255 16.02 -4.70 11.46
C GLU A 255 16.19 -4.57 9.96
N LEU A 256 16.11 -3.36 9.41
CA LEU A 256 16.30 -3.08 7.98
C LEU A 256 17.69 -3.53 7.50
N LYS A 257 18.72 -3.26 8.30
CA LYS A 257 20.09 -3.67 8.00
C LYS A 257 20.27 -5.19 8.02
N GLN A 258 19.61 -5.89 8.95
CA GLN A 258 19.60 -7.34 9.00
C GLN A 258 18.86 -7.96 7.83
N GLU A 259 17.72 -7.39 7.45
CA GLU A 259 16.95 -7.84 6.26
C GLU A 259 17.78 -7.67 4.98
N GLY A 260 18.39 -6.50 4.76
CA GLY A 260 19.27 -6.27 3.61
C GLY A 260 20.47 -7.22 3.55
N ARG A 261 21.07 -7.54 4.73
CA ARG A 261 22.13 -8.56 4.78
C ARG A 261 21.64 -9.96 4.43
N ARG A 262 20.41 -10.31 4.84
CA ARG A 262 19.81 -11.60 4.55
C ARG A 262 19.47 -11.73 3.07
N GLU A 263 18.90 -10.68 2.49
CA GLU A 263 18.57 -10.62 1.07
C GLU A 263 19.83 -10.70 0.21
N GLY A 264 20.83 -9.86 0.47
CA GLY A 264 22.10 -9.89 -0.26
C GLY A 264 22.84 -11.23 -0.15
N ARG A 265 22.75 -11.89 1.02
CA ARG A 265 23.31 -13.25 1.18
C ARG A 265 22.55 -14.28 0.35
N HIS A 266 21.21 -14.15 0.30
CA HIS A 266 20.38 -15.05 -0.49
C HIS A 266 20.62 -14.88 -1.99
N GLU A 267 20.69 -13.66 -2.46
CA GLU A 267 21.03 -13.33 -3.86
C GLU A 267 22.42 -13.85 -4.23
N GLY A 268 23.44 -13.58 -3.42
CA GLY A 268 24.80 -14.08 -3.66
C GLY A 268 24.90 -15.62 -3.69
N ILE A 269 24.09 -16.33 -2.88
CA ILE A 269 24.01 -17.81 -2.95
C ILE A 269 23.36 -18.26 -4.26
N LEU A 270 22.31 -17.58 -4.72
CA LEU A 270 21.63 -17.92 -5.97
C LEU A 270 22.55 -17.66 -7.18
N GLU A 271 23.21 -16.50 -7.22
CA GLU A 271 24.17 -16.14 -8.26
C GLU A 271 25.34 -17.13 -8.30
N GLY A 272 25.99 -17.37 -7.16
CA GLY A 272 27.10 -18.33 -7.07
C GLY A 272 26.70 -19.78 -7.47
N ARG A 273 25.46 -20.18 -7.13
CA ARG A 273 24.93 -21.48 -7.63
C ARG A 273 24.73 -21.51 -9.14
N GLN A 274 24.27 -20.40 -9.72
CA GLN A 274 24.03 -20.29 -11.15
C GLN A 274 25.35 -20.27 -11.93
N GLU A 275 26.32 -19.50 -11.46
CA GLU A 275 27.66 -19.43 -12.01
C GLU A 275 28.37 -20.78 -11.91
N GLY A 276 28.42 -21.40 -10.71
CA GLY A 276 29.04 -22.70 -10.53
C GLY A 276 28.39 -23.82 -11.35
N ARG A 277 27.08 -23.76 -11.60
CA ARG A 277 26.38 -24.64 -12.51
C ARG A 277 26.81 -24.44 -13.97
N GLN A 278 27.01 -23.20 -14.39
CA GLN A 278 27.46 -22.88 -15.76
C GLN A 278 28.90 -23.31 -15.96
N GLU A 279 29.79 -23.00 -15.02
CA GLU A 279 31.20 -23.41 -15.04
C GLU A 279 31.33 -24.91 -15.03
N GLY A 280 30.70 -25.61 -14.07
CA GLY A 280 30.77 -27.09 -14.02
C GLY A 280 30.17 -27.77 -15.24
N ARG A 281 29.17 -27.16 -15.91
CA ARG A 281 28.65 -27.67 -17.19
C ARG A 281 29.65 -27.49 -18.32
N GLN A 282 30.36 -26.36 -18.37
CA GLN A 282 31.39 -26.10 -19.39
C GLN A 282 32.60 -27.01 -19.19
N GLU A 283 33.08 -27.15 -17.94
CA GLU A 283 34.16 -28.05 -17.59
C GLU A 283 33.83 -29.50 -17.90
N GLY A 284 32.65 -29.97 -17.46
CA GLY A 284 32.22 -31.35 -17.77
C GLY A 284 32.04 -31.62 -19.26
N MET A 285 31.61 -30.62 -20.04
CA MET A 285 31.55 -30.75 -21.50
C MET A 285 32.95 -30.81 -22.12
N LEU A 286 33.90 -30.04 -21.58
CA LEU A 286 35.30 -30.06 -22.05
C LEU A 286 35.99 -31.39 -21.73
N GLU A 287 35.86 -31.85 -20.49
CA GLU A 287 36.38 -33.14 -20.04
C GLU A 287 35.78 -34.30 -20.82
N GLY A 288 34.47 -34.31 -21.02
CA GLY A 288 33.81 -35.35 -21.83
C GLY A 288 34.29 -35.37 -23.30
N ARG A 289 34.56 -34.19 -23.90
CA ARG A 289 35.16 -34.08 -25.23
C ARG A 289 36.58 -34.61 -25.24
N GLN A 290 37.40 -34.29 -24.25
CA GLN A 290 38.78 -34.79 -24.16
C GLN A 290 38.81 -36.31 -23.99
N GLU A 291 37.92 -36.86 -23.15
CA GLU A 291 37.82 -38.32 -22.95
C GLU A 291 37.40 -39.04 -24.25
N MET A 292 36.38 -38.49 -24.93
CA MET A 292 35.96 -39.00 -26.23
C MET A 292 37.13 -39.00 -27.23
N VAL A 293 37.92 -37.93 -27.27
CA VAL A 293 39.12 -37.86 -28.15
C VAL A 293 40.18 -38.88 -27.75
N ARG A 294 40.41 -39.12 -26.45
CA ARG A 294 41.33 -40.20 -25.97
C ARG A 294 40.90 -41.56 -26.46
N GLU A 295 39.64 -41.90 -26.34
CA GLU A 295 39.12 -43.19 -26.78
C GLU A 295 39.16 -43.32 -28.29
N MET A 296 38.87 -42.27 -29.06
CA MET A 296 39.06 -42.32 -30.56
C MET A 296 40.52 -42.50 -30.97
N LEU A 297 41.44 -41.82 -30.27
CA LEU A 297 42.88 -42.01 -30.55
C LEU A 297 43.37 -43.41 -30.23
N LYS A 298 42.94 -44.04 -29.13
CA LYS A 298 43.20 -45.43 -28.78
C LYS A 298 42.65 -46.42 -29.81
N ALA A 299 41.48 -46.11 -30.36
CA ALA A 299 40.82 -46.90 -31.40
C ALA A 299 41.45 -46.74 -32.81
N GLY A 300 42.47 -45.88 -32.95
CA GLY A 300 43.17 -45.66 -34.21
C GLY A 300 42.43 -44.83 -35.24
N VAL A 301 41.48 -44.02 -34.81
CA VAL A 301 40.69 -43.08 -35.66
C VAL A 301 41.60 -41.99 -36.20
N ASP A 302 41.43 -41.65 -37.48
CA ASP A 302 42.21 -40.59 -38.11
C ASP A 302 42.00 -39.21 -37.47
N VAL A 303 43.11 -38.48 -37.25
CA VAL A 303 43.11 -37.18 -36.54
C VAL A 303 42.22 -36.15 -37.23
N SER A 304 42.13 -36.19 -38.58
CA SER A 304 41.27 -35.25 -39.33
C SER A 304 39.77 -35.49 -39.10
N LEU A 305 39.41 -36.75 -38.82
CA LEU A 305 38.04 -37.14 -38.45
C LEU A 305 37.73 -36.73 -37.00
N ILE A 306 38.70 -36.97 -36.09
CA ILE A 306 38.59 -36.55 -34.69
C ILE A 306 38.38 -35.03 -34.57
N GLU A 307 39.12 -34.21 -35.33
CA GLU A 307 38.97 -32.76 -35.36
C GLU A 307 37.54 -32.32 -35.76
N LYS A 308 36.98 -32.96 -36.78
CA LYS A 308 35.62 -32.65 -37.24
C LYS A 308 34.53 -33.02 -36.22
N VAL A 309 34.70 -34.09 -35.47
CA VAL A 309 33.69 -34.60 -34.54
C VAL A 309 33.80 -33.95 -33.16
N SER A 310 35.02 -33.72 -32.67
CA SER A 310 35.26 -33.21 -31.33
C SER A 310 35.17 -31.66 -31.25
N HIS A 311 35.27 -30.98 -32.39
CA HIS A 311 35.44 -29.53 -32.48
C HIS A 311 36.67 -29.01 -31.71
N LEU A 312 37.68 -29.87 -31.43
CA LEU A 312 38.98 -29.48 -30.90
C LEU A 312 39.95 -29.24 -32.06
N ASN A 313 40.84 -28.31 -31.89
CA ASN A 313 41.83 -28.03 -32.91
C ASN A 313 42.97 -29.09 -32.88
N LYS A 314 43.75 -29.18 -33.99
CA LYS A 314 44.85 -30.14 -34.12
C LYS A 314 45.86 -30.09 -32.97
N LYS A 315 46.17 -28.91 -32.45
CA LYS A 315 47.11 -28.74 -31.34
C LYS A 315 46.61 -29.37 -30.06
N GLU A 316 45.32 -29.18 -29.77
CA GLU A 316 44.62 -29.76 -28.60
C GLU A 316 44.58 -31.30 -28.71
N ILE A 317 44.28 -31.85 -29.89
CA ILE A 317 44.26 -33.30 -30.13
C ILE A 317 45.68 -33.88 -29.99
N GLU A 318 46.72 -33.21 -30.51
CA GLU A 318 48.10 -33.63 -30.33
C GLU A 318 48.56 -33.58 -28.88
N ALA A 319 48.12 -32.60 -28.11
CA ALA A 319 48.39 -32.52 -26.68
C ALA A 319 47.78 -33.72 -25.92
N ILE A 320 46.53 -34.07 -26.24
CA ILE A 320 45.84 -35.23 -25.67
C ILE A 320 46.57 -36.53 -26.09
N LYS A 321 47.00 -36.65 -27.34
CA LYS A 321 47.73 -37.78 -27.83
C LYS A 321 49.07 -38.02 -27.09
N LYS A 322 49.76 -36.89 -26.74
CA LYS A 322 51.01 -36.98 -25.94
C LYS A 322 50.74 -37.36 -24.49
N SER A 323 49.55 -37.16 -23.95
CA SER A 323 49.20 -37.59 -22.60
C SER A 323 48.77 -39.07 -22.50
N ILE A 324 48.58 -39.74 -23.57
CA ILE A 324 48.23 -41.20 -23.64
C ILE A 324 49.45 -42.11 -23.57
N HIS A 325 50.62 -41.57 -23.86
CA HIS A 325 51.91 -42.26 -23.79
C HIS A 325 52.70 -41.79 -22.58
#